data_d91b47ce012b1e25e533fc0e877bd65e
#
_entry.id   d91b47ce012b1e25e533fc0e877bd65e
#
_cell.length_a   1.000
_cell.length_b   1.000
_cell.length_c   1.000
_cell.angle_alpha   90.00
_cell.angle_beta   90.00
_cell.angle_gamma   90.00
#
_symmetry.space_group_name_H-M   'P 1'
#
loop_
_entity.id
_entity.type
_entity.pdbx_description
1 polymer ?
#
loop_
_entity_poly.entity_id
_entity_poly.type
_entity_poly.pdbx_seq_one_letter_code
_entity_poly.pdbx_strand_id
1 'polypeptide(L)'
;MKKTVIRFGLSEKEIDKAIKELEQYKRELIRKTALLREKVADRIAELARSGFNGAIVDDVLKGGVKTAQVDVSLENGENVSLVIANGEDAVWVEFGAGVYHNGSSGSSPHPKGSELGFMIGGYGKGMGKKEVWGYYEGDELRLTHGTPAIMPMYNAVKTVCGEIAHIAGEVFE
;
A
#
# COMPACT_ATOMS: atom_id res chain seq x y z
N MET A 1 21.32 6.83 -17.25
CA MET A 1 22.45 5.95 -16.84
C MET A 1 23.67 6.26 -17.67
N LYS A 2 24.78 6.68 -17.05
CA LYS A 2 26.07 6.79 -17.73
C LYS A 2 26.53 5.39 -18.13
N LYS A 3 26.87 5.21 -19.40
CA LYS A 3 27.39 3.93 -19.90
C LYS A 3 28.81 3.74 -19.35
N THR A 4 28.96 2.81 -18.41
CA THR A 4 30.28 2.41 -17.89
C THR A 4 30.91 1.43 -18.87
N VAL A 5 32.07 1.78 -19.38
CA VAL A 5 32.84 0.93 -20.30
C VAL A 5 34.14 0.54 -19.64
N ILE A 6 34.30 -0.74 -19.33
CA ILE A 6 35.54 -1.32 -18.81
C ILE A 6 36.37 -1.81 -20.00
N ARG A 7 37.58 -1.30 -20.14
CA ARG A 7 38.54 -1.70 -21.17
C ARG A 7 39.74 -2.30 -20.48
N PHE A 8 40.16 -3.48 -20.91
CA PHE A 8 41.33 -4.17 -20.34
C PHE A 8 42.09 -4.95 -21.42
N GLY A 9 43.37 -5.16 -21.24
CA GLY A 9 44.19 -6.06 -22.05
C GLY A 9 44.18 -7.47 -21.48
N LEU A 10 44.98 -8.37 -22.09
CA LEU A 10 45.02 -9.79 -21.72
C LEU A 10 46.16 -10.12 -20.73
N SER A 11 46.82 -9.14 -20.12
CA SER A 11 47.75 -9.40 -19.06
C SER A 11 47.03 -9.72 -17.74
N GLU A 12 47.57 -10.61 -16.94
CA GLU A 12 47.02 -11.01 -15.63
C GLU A 12 46.67 -9.81 -14.76
N LYS A 13 47.56 -8.80 -14.70
CA LYS A 13 47.34 -7.59 -13.93
C LYS A 13 46.17 -6.74 -14.43
N GLU A 14 45.92 -6.71 -15.73
CA GLU A 14 44.79 -5.95 -16.32
C GLU A 14 43.49 -6.70 -16.14
N ILE A 15 43.53 -8.02 -16.20
CA ILE A 15 42.36 -8.88 -15.90
C ILE A 15 41.96 -8.72 -14.42
N ASP A 16 42.91 -8.78 -13.48
CA ASP A 16 42.63 -8.58 -12.06
C ASP A 16 42.02 -7.20 -11.76
N LYS A 17 42.51 -6.18 -12.46
CA LYS A 17 41.96 -4.81 -12.34
C LYS A 17 40.49 -4.79 -12.84
N ALA A 18 40.21 -5.39 -13.98
CA ALA A 18 38.86 -5.45 -14.53
C ALA A 18 37.89 -6.22 -13.60
N ILE A 19 38.35 -7.33 -12.98
CA ILE A 19 37.57 -8.08 -11.99
C ILE A 19 37.20 -7.18 -10.80
N LYS A 20 38.15 -6.44 -10.24
CA LYS A 20 37.92 -5.52 -9.11
C LYS A 20 36.90 -4.43 -9.47
N GLU A 21 37.00 -3.85 -10.67
CA GLU A 21 36.06 -2.84 -11.16
C GLU A 21 34.63 -3.42 -11.32
N LEU A 22 34.50 -4.65 -11.82
CA LEU A 22 33.21 -5.34 -11.93
C LEU A 22 32.62 -5.67 -10.57
N GLU A 23 33.41 -6.10 -9.62
CA GLU A 23 32.96 -6.34 -8.24
C GLU A 23 32.49 -5.06 -7.54
N GLN A 24 33.20 -3.97 -7.75
CA GLN A 24 32.79 -2.66 -7.24
C GLN A 24 31.46 -2.22 -7.86
N TYR A 25 31.31 -2.35 -9.17
CA TYR A 25 30.06 -2.04 -9.86
C TYR A 25 28.89 -2.91 -9.35
N LYS A 26 29.13 -4.20 -9.15
CA LYS A 26 28.13 -5.11 -8.60
C LYS A 26 27.68 -4.67 -7.19
N ARG A 27 28.61 -4.33 -6.30
CA ARG A 27 28.30 -3.84 -4.95
C ARG A 27 27.48 -2.53 -5.00
N GLU A 28 27.87 -1.62 -5.88
CA GLU A 28 27.15 -0.35 -6.03
C GLU A 28 25.74 -0.57 -6.59
N LEU A 29 25.57 -1.45 -7.56
CA LEU A 29 24.26 -1.80 -8.12
C LEU A 29 23.33 -2.38 -7.04
N ILE A 30 23.81 -3.33 -6.24
CA ILE A 30 23.04 -3.92 -5.13
C ILE A 30 22.62 -2.82 -4.14
N ARG A 31 23.54 -1.94 -3.74
CA ARG A 31 23.26 -0.83 -2.84
C ARG A 31 22.19 0.13 -3.41
N LYS A 32 22.33 0.52 -4.67
CA LYS A 32 21.37 1.40 -5.35
C LYS A 32 19.99 0.75 -5.49
N THR A 33 19.95 -0.54 -5.79
CA THR A 33 18.68 -1.28 -5.86
C THR A 33 17.97 -1.34 -4.50
N ALA A 34 18.70 -1.57 -3.42
CA ALA A 34 18.15 -1.52 -2.07
C ALA A 34 17.61 -0.13 -1.75
N LEU A 35 18.36 0.93 -2.05
CA LEU A 35 17.93 2.31 -1.83
C LEU A 35 16.68 2.66 -2.65
N LEU A 36 16.59 2.20 -3.91
CA LEU A 36 15.38 2.38 -4.73
C LEU A 36 14.17 1.74 -4.07
N ARG A 37 14.31 0.49 -3.62
CA ARG A 37 13.23 -0.23 -2.93
C ARG A 37 12.76 0.52 -1.68
N GLU A 38 13.68 0.99 -0.86
CA GLU A 38 13.38 1.75 0.35
C GLU A 38 12.65 3.05 0.02
N LYS A 39 13.15 3.86 -0.92
CA LYS A 39 12.50 5.10 -1.34
C LYS A 39 11.08 4.87 -1.89
N VAL A 40 10.87 3.81 -2.67
CA VAL A 40 9.56 3.43 -3.18
C VAL A 40 8.62 3.07 -2.03
N ALA A 41 9.07 2.27 -1.08
CA ALA A 41 8.28 1.87 0.08
C ALA A 41 7.96 3.05 1.02
N ASP A 42 8.93 3.93 1.28
CA ASP A 42 8.73 5.17 2.04
C ASP A 42 7.64 6.05 1.40
N ARG A 43 7.70 6.22 0.09
CA ARG A 43 6.72 7.03 -0.64
C ARG A 43 5.32 6.42 -0.61
N ILE A 44 5.20 5.10 -0.73
CA ILE A 44 3.92 4.40 -0.56
C ILE A 44 3.39 4.60 0.86
N ALA A 45 4.23 4.44 1.89
CA ALA A 45 3.83 4.61 3.28
C ALA A 45 3.36 6.04 3.57
N GLU A 46 4.06 7.06 3.06
CA GLU A 46 3.68 8.46 3.18
C GLU A 46 2.28 8.74 2.60
N LEU A 47 2.05 8.31 1.36
CA LEU A 47 0.77 8.50 0.67
C LEU A 47 -0.36 7.71 1.33
N ALA A 48 -0.10 6.49 1.77
CA ALA A 48 -1.07 5.67 2.49
C ALA A 48 -1.46 6.32 3.83
N ARG A 49 -0.50 6.79 4.63
CA ARG A 49 -0.76 7.54 5.87
C ARG A 49 -1.64 8.75 5.60
N SER A 50 -1.32 9.53 4.58
CA SER A 50 -2.12 10.69 4.19
C SER A 50 -3.54 10.30 3.83
N GLY A 51 -3.73 9.19 3.13
CA GLY A 51 -5.05 8.70 2.73
C GLY A 51 -5.88 8.17 3.91
N PHE A 52 -5.26 7.53 4.90
CA PHE A 52 -5.94 7.08 6.12
C PHE A 52 -6.23 8.20 7.12
N ASN A 53 -5.37 9.21 7.20
CA ASN A 53 -5.47 10.37 8.12
C ASN A 53 -6.68 11.26 7.81
N GLY A 54 -7.69 11.01 7.43
CA GLY A 54 -8.90 11.78 7.19
C GLY A 54 -10.06 10.88 6.87
N ALA A 55 -9.80 9.58 6.88
CA ALA A 55 -10.82 8.59 6.67
C ALA A 55 -11.81 8.60 7.83
N ILE A 56 -13.08 8.56 7.50
CA ILE A 56 -14.17 8.50 8.47
C ILE A 56 -14.93 7.20 8.31
N VAL A 57 -15.33 6.65 9.45
CA VAL A 57 -16.15 5.44 9.54
C VAL A 57 -17.50 5.86 10.12
N ASP A 58 -18.57 5.37 9.53
CA ASP A 58 -19.93 5.68 9.96
C ASP A 58 -20.27 4.95 11.27
N ASP A 59 -20.82 5.70 12.25
CA ASP A 59 -21.32 5.18 13.53
C ASP A 59 -22.65 5.86 13.88
N VAL A 60 -23.74 5.26 13.47
CA VAL A 60 -25.10 5.79 13.62
C VAL A 60 -25.48 6.02 15.07
N LEU A 61 -25.03 5.19 16.01
CA LEU A 61 -25.38 5.28 17.41
C LEU A 61 -24.68 6.43 18.16
N LYS A 62 -23.49 6.83 17.69
CA LYS A 62 -22.68 7.87 18.33
C LYS A 62 -22.72 9.23 17.62
N GLY A 63 -23.66 9.44 16.74
CA GLY A 63 -23.85 10.73 16.07
C GLY A 63 -23.24 10.82 14.69
N GLY A 64 -23.02 9.68 14.04
CA GLY A 64 -22.87 9.62 12.62
C GLY A 64 -21.51 9.22 12.10
N VAL A 65 -20.39 9.70 12.66
CA VAL A 65 -19.06 9.38 12.12
C VAL A 65 -17.96 9.37 13.19
N LYS A 66 -16.99 8.48 13.05
CA LYS A 66 -15.73 8.50 13.80
C LYS A 66 -14.55 8.57 12.84
N THR A 67 -13.43 9.10 13.28
CA THR A 67 -12.17 9.02 12.53
C THR A 67 -11.67 7.59 12.57
N ALA A 68 -11.25 7.06 11.43
CA ALA A 68 -10.68 5.72 11.35
C ALA A 68 -9.38 5.63 12.15
N GLN A 69 -9.22 4.55 12.89
CA GLN A 69 -8.02 4.25 13.67
C GLN A 69 -7.12 3.33 12.85
N VAL A 70 -6.24 3.93 12.05
CA VAL A 70 -5.29 3.20 11.19
C VAL A 70 -3.90 3.79 11.34
N ASP A 71 -2.93 2.94 11.65
CA ASP A 71 -1.50 3.24 11.61
C ASP A 71 -0.86 2.57 10.40
N VAL A 72 0.05 3.29 9.72
CA VAL A 72 0.80 2.73 8.60
C VAL A 72 2.27 2.63 8.99
N SER A 73 2.73 1.42 9.15
CA SER A 73 4.13 1.08 9.44
C SER A 73 4.89 0.68 8.18
N LEU A 74 6.21 0.81 8.23
CA LEU A 74 7.15 0.37 7.21
C LEU A 74 8.21 -0.53 7.84
N GLU A 75 8.38 -1.71 7.29
CA GLU A 75 9.41 -2.67 7.69
C GLU A 75 10.36 -2.93 6.52
N ASN A 76 11.63 -2.61 6.70
CA ASN A 76 12.68 -2.84 5.71
C ASN A 76 13.47 -4.10 6.07
N GLY A 77 13.33 -5.15 5.27
CA GLY A 77 14.16 -6.34 5.32
C GLY A 77 15.31 -6.31 4.29
N GLU A 78 16.10 -7.35 4.25
CA GLU A 78 17.26 -7.44 3.36
C GLU A 78 16.89 -7.31 1.87
N ASN A 79 15.84 -8.03 1.45
CA ASN A 79 15.41 -8.10 0.04
C ASN A 79 13.97 -7.64 -0.20
N VAL A 80 13.25 -7.24 0.85
CA VAL A 80 11.85 -6.84 0.78
C VAL A 80 11.59 -5.68 1.73
N SER A 81 10.71 -4.77 1.32
CA SER A 81 10.14 -3.75 2.19
C SER A 81 8.62 -3.96 2.24
N LEU A 82 8.06 -3.92 3.44
CA LEU A 82 6.63 -4.11 3.68
C LEU A 82 6.02 -2.81 4.17
N VAL A 83 4.95 -2.37 3.51
CA VAL A 83 4.11 -1.27 3.98
C VAL A 83 2.83 -1.89 4.51
N ILE A 84 2.55 -1.70 5.79
CA ILE A 84 1.48 -2.40 6.51
C ILE A 84 0.53 -1.36 7.09
N ALA A 85 -0.75 -1.47 6.76
CA ALA A 85 -1.81 -0.71 7.41
C ALA A 85 -2.40 -1.54 8.56
N ASN A 86 -2.23 -1.06 9.79
CA ASN A 86 -2.67 -1.71 11.00
C ASN A 86 -3.86 -0.97 11.61
N GLY A 87 -4.83 -1.68 12.09
CA GLY A 87 -6.01 -1.13 12.75
C GLY A 87 -7.29 -1.82 12.30
N GLU A 88 -8.29 -1.83 13.18
CA GLU A 88 -9.58 -2.50 12.93
C GLU A 88 -10.33 -1.88 11.74
N ASP A 89 -10.15 -0.58 11.52
CA ASP A 89 -10.81 0.15 10.44
C ASP A 89 -10.07 0.05 9.09
N ALA A 90 -8.81 -0.43 9.06
CA ALA A 90 -7.96 -0.42 7.86
C ALA A 90 -8.61 -1.13 6.67
N VAL A 91 -9.14 -2.31 6.89
CA VAL A 91 -9.78 -3.14 5.87
C VAL A 91 -11.07 -2.47 5.34
N TRP A 92 -11.86 -1.89 6.24
CA TRP A 92 -13.13 -1.25 5.86
C TRP A 92 -12.90 0.05 5.08
N VAL A 93 -11.88 0.81 5.43
CA VAL A 93 -11.50 2.03 4.70
C VAL A 93 -10.90 1.70 3.34
N GLU A 94 -10.14 0.62 3.24
CA GLU A 94 -9.55 0.19 1.96
C GLU A 94 -10.62 -0.37 1.01
N PHE A 95 -11.43 -1.32 1.47
CA PHE A 95 -12.34 -2.07 0.61
C PHE A 95 -13.78 -1.58 0.64
N GLY A 96 -14.15 -0.76 1.62
CA GLY A 96 -15.53 -0.40 1.91
C GLY A 96 -16.29 -1.49 2.65
N ALA A 97 -17.41 -1.11 3.26
CA ALA A 97 -18.29 -2.01 3.98
C ALA A 97 -19.75 -1.58 3.83
N GLY A 98 -20.65 -2.56 3.99
CA GLY A 98 -22.10 -2.32 3.99
C GLY A 98 -22.73 -2.33 2.60
N VAL A 99 -23.95 -1.77 2.54
CA VAL A 99 -24.78 -1.78 1.32
C VAL A 99 -24.27 -0.77 0.30
N TYR A 100 -23.69 0.30 0.77
CA TYR A 100 -23.27 1.43 -0.05
C TYR A 100 -21.74 1.54 -0.05
N HIS A 101 -21.08 0.71 -0.83
CA HIS A 101 -19.67 0.90 -1.09
C HIS A 101 -19.47 2.19 -1.88
N ASN A 102 -18.85 3.18 -1.25
CA ASN A 102 -18.59 4.47 -1.88
C ASN A 102 -19.86 5.19 -2.37
N GLY A 103 -20.97 5.04 -1.64
CA GLY A 103 -22.25 5.69 -1.93
C GLY A 103 -23.12 4.99 -2.98
N SER A 104 -22.72 3.84 -3.49
CA SER A 104 -23.50 3.04 -4.43
C SER A 104 -23.70 1.61 -3.91
N SER A 105 -24.82 1.01 -4.22
CA SER A 105 -25.06 -0.40 -3.92
C SER A 105 -24.24 -1.27 -4.86
N GLY A 106 -23.57 -2.28 -4.34
CA GLY A 106 -22.80 -3.21 -5.16
C GLY A 106 -21.58 -3.76 -4.47
N SER A 107 -20.67 -4.29 -5.27
CA SER A 107 -19.37 -4.75 -4.80
C SER A 107 -18.47 -3.57 -4.51
N SER A 108 -17.44 -3.81 -3.70
CA SER A 108 -16.36 -2.84 -3.48
C SER A 108 -15.78 -2.33 -4.82
N PRO A 109 -15.54 -1.03 -4.96
CA PRO A 109 -14.86 -0.49 -6.14
C PRO A 109 -13.38 -0.86 -6.21
N HIS A 110 -12.81 -1.44 -5.14
CA HIS A 110 -11.43 -1.91 -5.11
C HIS A 110 -11.24 -3.06 -6.09
N PRO A 111 -10.20 -3.06 -6.95
CA PRO A 111 -10.02 -4.09 -7.99
C PRO A 111 -9.99 -5.52 -7.48
N LYS A 112 -9.51 -5.72 -6.24
CA LYS A 112 -9.50 -7.02 -5.55
C LYS A 112 -10.69 -7.23 -4.61
N GLY A 113 -11.64 -6.31 -4.56
CA GLY A 113 -12.72 -6.36 -3.60
C GLY A 113 -13.55 -7.64 -3.72
N SER A 114 -13.99 -8.00 -4.91
CA SER A 114 -14.78 -9.21 -5.15
C SER A 114 -13.99 -10.49 -4.85
N GLU A 115 -12.71 -10.54 -5.21
CA GLU A 115 -11.80 -11.68 -4.95
C GLU A 115 -11.64 -11.94 -3.44
N LEU A 116 -11.57 -10.86 -2.66
CA LEU A 116 -11.41 -10.93 -1.21
C LEU A 116 -12.75 -10.97 -0.44
N GLY A 117 -13.88 -11.09 -1.13
CA GLY A 117 -15.20 -11.24 -0.52
C GLY A 117 -15.88 -9.93 -0.11
N PHE A 118 -15.32 -8.76 -0.48
CA PHE A 118 -15.93 -7.45 -0.21
C PHE A 118 -17.01 -7.12 -1.23
N MET A 119 -18.16 -7.79 -1.10
CA MET A 119 -19.34 -7.59 -1.96
C MET A 119 -20.61 -7.56 -1.12
N ILE A 120 -21.67 -7.01 -1.67
CA ILE A 120 -22.99 -7.04 -1.04
C ILE A 120 -23.39 -8.49 -0.74
N GLY A 121 -23.83 -8.71 0.50
CA GLY A 121 -24.21 -10.04 0.98
C GLY A 121 -23.05 -10.91 1.43
N GLY A 122 -21.80 -10.45 1.30
CA GLY A 122 -20.60 -11.13 1.82
C GLY A 122 -20.53 -11.14 3.35
N TYR A 123 -21.15 -10.16 4.01
CA TYR A 123 -21.13 -10.00 5.46
C TYR A 123 -22.53 -9.85 6.05
N GLY A 124 -22.69 -10.47 7.21
CA GLY A 124 -23.86 -10.33 8.08
C GLY A 124 -25.14 -11.00 7.57
N LYS A 125 -26.08 -11.17 8.49
CA LYS A 125 -27.36 -11.89 8.24
C LYS A 125 -28.32 -11.13 7.30
N GLY A 126 -28.11 -9.82 7.10
CA GLY A 126 -28.95 -8.97 6.26
C GLY A 126 -28.69 -9.12 4.76
N MET A 127 -27.64 -9.80 4.36
CA MET A 127 -27.24 -10.03 2.97
C MET A 127 -27.25 -8.75 2.11
N GLY A 128 -26.85 -7.60 2.69
CA GLY A 128 -26.80 -6.31 2.01
C GLY A 128 -28.16 -5.69 1.67
N LYS A 129 -29.25 -6.17 2.22
CA LYS A 129 -30.61 -5.67 1.93
C LYS A 129 -31.08 -4.53 2.84
N LYS A 130 -30.37 -4.29 3.94
CA LYS A 130 -30.71 -3.24 4.91
C LYS A 130 -29.74 -2.07 4.78
N GLU A 131 -30.25 -0.87 4.82
CA GLU A 131 -29.45 0.36 4.80
C GLU A 131 -28.61 0.51 6.07
N VAL A 132 -29.15 0.06 7.21
CA VAL A 132 -28.46 0.06 8.50
C VAL A 132 -28.27 -1.38 8.96
N TRP A 133 -27.08 -1.70 9.39
CA TRP A 133 -26.73 -3.00 9.98
C TRP A 133 -25.87 -2.84 11.23
N GLY A 134 -25.82 -3.87 12.05
CA GLY A 134 -25.09 -3.85 13.31
C GLY A 134 -23.95 -4.84 13.35
N TYR A 135 -22.89 -4.45 14.01
CA TYR A 135 -21.78 -5.33 14.38
C TYR A 135 -21.40 -5.10 15.85
N TYR A 136 -20.70 -6.05 16.45
CA TYR A 136 -20.22 -5.92 17.81
C TYR A 136 -18.74 -5.50 17.80
N GLU A 137 -18.44 -4.44 18.55
CA GLU A 137 -17.06 -3.99 18.87
C GLU A 137 -16.85 -4.31 20.35
N GLY A 138 -16.20 -5.42 20.66
CA GLY A 138 -16.26 -6.02 22.00
C GLY A 138 -17.70 -6.43 22.38
N ASP A 139 -18.20 -5.91 23.47
CA ASP A 139 -19.57 -6.15 23.96
C ASP A 139 -20.56 -5.05 23.54
N GLU A 140 -20.09 -4.00 22.85
CA GLU A 140 -20.95 -2.89 22.41
C GLU A 140 -21.49 -3.14 21.01
N LEU A 141 -22.82 -3.00 20.85
CA LEU A 141 -23.46 -3.00 19.53
C LEU A 141 -23.19 -1.67 18.85
N ARG A 142 -22.67 -1.72 17.61
CA ARG A 142 -22.52 -0.58 16.70
C ARG A 142 -23.50 -0.68 15.57
N LEU A 143 -24.09 0.44 15.18
CA LEU A 143 -24.92 0.52 13.97
C LEU A 143 -24.25 1.39 12.92
N THR A 144 -24.29 0.95 11.68
CA THR A 144 -23.61 1.62 10.56
C THR A 144 -24.41 1.48 9.26
N HIS A 145 -24.29 2.46 8.39
CA HIS A 145 -24.72 2.38 6.98
C HIS A 145 -23.64 1.75 6.09
N GLY A 146 -22.43 1.57 6.64
CA GLY A 146 -21.28 1.11 5.92
C GLY A 146 -20.20 2.19 5.78
N THR A 147 -19.07 1.79 5.26
CA THR A 147 -17.91 2.67 5.07
C THR A 147 -17.58 2.76 3.59
N PRO A 148 -17.49 3.96 3.00
CA PRO A 148 -17.03 4.10 1.63
C PRO A 148 -15.62 3.55 1.43
N ALA A 149 -15.37 2.88 0.30
CA ALA A 149 -14.02 2.44 -0.06
C ALA A 149 -13.19 3.66 -0.52
N ILE A 150 -12.28 4.10 0.32
CA ILE A 150 -11.36 5.22 0.04
C ILE A 150 -10.12 4.72 -0.69
N MET A 151 -9.74 3.48 -0.47
CA MET A 151 -8.62 2.77 -1.09
C MET A 151 -7.25 3.44 -0.90
N PRO A 152 -6.83 3.81 0.32
CA PRO A 152 -5.60 4.54 0.54
C PRO A 152 -4.35 3.78 0.10
N MET A 153 -4.25 2.48 0.40
CA MET A 153 -3.12 1.64 -0.01
C MET A 153 -3.07 1.46 -1.53
N TYR A 154 -4.20 1.12 -2.15
CA TYR A 154 -4.28 0.96 -3.59
C TYR A 154 -3.91 2.24 -4.33
N ASN A 155 -4.43 3.39 -3.90
CA ASN A 155 -4.16 4.68 -4.51
C ASN A 155 -2.69 5.09 -4.33
N ALA A 156 -2.10 4.84 -3.16
CA ALA A 156 -0.68 5.07 -2.89
C ALA A 156 0.20 4.26 -3.86
N VAL A 157 -0.04 2.96 -3.97
CA VAL A 157 0.69 2.09 -4.90
C VAL A 157 0.53 2.56 -6.35
N LYS A 158 -0.70 2.86 -6.78
CA LYS A 158 -0.97 3.34 -8.13
C LYS A 158 -0.22 4.63 -8.45
N THR A 159 -0.18 5.59 -7.53
CA THR A 159 0.55 6.85 -7.67
C THR A 159 2.04 6.60 -7.81
N VAL A 160 2.62 5.80 -6.92
CA VAL A 160 4.06 5.52 -6.92
C VAL A 160 4.48 4.71 -8.14
N CYS A 161 3.63 3.83 -8.66
CA CYS A 161 3.87 3.18 -9.95
C CYS A 161 4.06 4.20 -11.10
N GLY A 162 3.36 5.32 -11.06
CA GLY A 162 3.55 6.42 -11.99
C GLY A 162 4.85 7.24 -11.75
N GLU A 163 5.31 7.29 -10.52
CA GLU A 163 6.51 8.03 -10.09
C GLU A 163 7.81 7.20 -10.16
N ILE A 164 7.72 5.88 -10.36
CA ILE A 164 8.87 4.95 -10.20
C ILE A 164 10.07 5.28 -11.10
N ALA A 165 9.82 5.74 -12.31
CA ALA A 165 10.91 6.12 -13.23
C ALA A 165 11.68 7.36 -12.74
N HIS A 166 10.98 8.30 -12.12
CA HIS A 166 11.59 9.50 -11.52
C HIS A 166 12.42 9.12 -10.30
N ILE A 167 11.85 8.32 -9.37
CA ILE A 167 12.55 7.83 -8.17
C ILE A 167 13.80 7.02 -8.57
N ALA A 168 13.69 6.18 -9.60
CA ALA A 168 14.84 5.45 -10.13
C ALA A 168 15.91 6.38 -10.72
N GLY A 169 15.52 7.44 -11.43
CA GLY A 169 16.43 8.48 -11.92
C GLY A 169 17.26 9.08 -10.79
N GLU A 170 16.63 9.52 -9.71
CA GLU A 170 17.32 10.08 -8.53
C GLU A 170 18.36 9.12 -7.91
N VAL A 171 18.11 7.82 -7.96
CA VAL A 171 18.99 6.82 -7.34
C VAL A 171 20.15 6.42 -8.27
N PHE A 172 19.91 6.37 -9.60
CA PHE A 172 20.87 5.83 -10.56
C PHE A 172 21.62 6.89 -11.38
N GLU A 173 21.25 8.17 -11.26
CA GLU A 173 22.07 9.27 -11.75
C GLU A 173 23.27 9.50 -10.83
#